data_110834dedc944dd73836513458574864
#
_entry.id   110834dedc944dd73836513458574864
#
_cell.length_a   1.000
_cell.length_b   1.000
_cell.length_c   1.000
_cell.angle_alpha   90.00
_cell.angle_beta   90.00
_cell.angle_gamma   90.00
#
_symmetry.space_group_name_H-M   'P 1'
#
loop_
_entity.id
_entity.type
_entity.pdbx_description
1 polymer ?
#
loop_
_entity_poly.entity_id
_entity_poly.type
_entity_poly.pdbx_seq_one_letter_code
_entity_poly.pdbx_strand_id
1 'polypeptide(L)'
;DHNHDGFRDLPKSDQINVANKWLYAADNGTQVRWGWKFVQENRLGGMLDYKNTRTMREAMEKDWDWRAGDKKMPLYGSHIRNRNANGYFKVGMPVGPAVYDPDEQDEMRSNLAFVADFDHFSEDAYFGLNDYRGNENTLSLNLMYNHYFTYRSSLIVGVQGHLDYYREKLLNPTPWIAANSVRNYDFDRNEREAGAYAEYTYAIKDKFSI
;
A
#
# COMPACT_ATOMS: atom_id res chain seq x y z
N ASP A 1 -10.11 18.27 24.17
CA ASP A 1 -9.77 17.86 25.53
C ASP A 1 -11.05 17.85 26.39
N HIS A 2 -11.77 16.70 26.37
CA HIS A 2 -13.03 16.55 27.12
C HIS A 2 -12.82 16.26 28.59
N ASN A 3 -11.72 15.64 28.94
CA ASN A 3 -11.40 15.20 30.31
C ASN A 3 -10.44 16.16 31.04
N HIS A 4 -10.02 17.24 30.41
CA HIS A 4 -9.10 18.26 30.93
C HIS A 4 -7.74 17.72 31.40
N ASP A 5 -7.24 16.65 30.78
CA ASP A 5 -5.95 16.05 31.08
C ASP A 5 -4.77 16.71 30.34
N GLY A 6 -5.04 17.69 29.48
CA GLY A 6 -4.05 18.40 28.67
C GLY A 6 -3.65 17.68 27.39
N PHE A 7 -4.29 16.55 27.05
CA PHE A 7 -4.06 15.82 25.81
C PHE A 7 -5.16 16.07 24.77
N ARG A 8 -4.82 15.85 23.50
CA ARG A 8 -5.81 15.85 22.41
C ARG A 8 -6.58 14.52 22.45
N ASP A 9 -7.89 14.58 22.55
CA ASP A 9 -8.76 13.39 22.48
C ASP A 9 -8.69 12.73 21.08
N LEU A 10 -8.53 13.53 20.04
CA LEU A 10 -8.31 13.08 18.66
C LEU A 10 -7.09 13.78 18.06
N PRO A 11 -6.28 13.10 17.29
CA PRO A 11 -5.17 13.72 16.58
C PRO A 11 -5.70 14.74 15.56
N LYS A 12 -4.99 15.85 15.43
CA LYS A 12 -5.20 16.77 14.30
C LYS A 12 -4.67 16.12 13.04
N SER A 13 -5.50 15.96 12.02
CA SER A 13 -5.12 15.33 10.75
C SER A 13 -5.38 16.24 9.56
N ASP A 14 -4.43 16.19 8.62
CA ASP A 14 -4.53 16.82 7.32
C ASP A 14 -4.28 15.72 6.27
N GLN A 15 -5.12 15.64 5.23
CA GLN A 15 -4.98 14.66 4.17
C GLN A 15 -5.19 15.25 2.80
N ILE A 16 -4.33 14.86 1.86
CA ILE A 16 -4.48 15.10 0.43
C ILE A 16 -4.60 13.75 -0.26
N ASN A 17 -5.61 13.60 -1.11
CA ASN A 17 -5.84 12.39 -1.89
C ASN A 17 -6.19 12.80 -3.32
N VAL A 18 -5.34 12.42 -4.26
CA VAL A 18 -5.50 12.71 -5.69
C VAL A 18 -5.37 11.42 -6.46
N ALA A 19 -6.28 11.19 -7.41
CA ALA A 19 -6.23 10.04 -8.29
C ALA A 19 -6.71 10.41 -9.68
N ASN A 20 -6.16 9.73 -10.69
CA ASN A 20 -6.64 9.81 -12.06
C ASN A 20 -6.61 8.43 -12.73
N LYS A 21 -7.56 8.19 -13.62
CA LYS A 21 -7.74 6.92 -14.33
C LYS A 21 -8.11 7.19 -15.77
N TRP A 22 -7.56 6.39 -16.69
CA TRP A 22 -7.84 6.46 -18.11
C TRP A 22 -8.22 5.08 -18.64
N LEU A 23 -9.08 5.09 -19.62
CA LEU A 23 -9.47 3.94 -20.40
C LEU A 23 -9.33 4.30 -21.88
N TYR A 24 -8.61 3.50 -22.62
CA TYR A 24 -8.60 3.49 -24.08
C TYR A 24 -9.20 2.17 -24.57
N ALA A 25 -10.16 2.25 -25.46
CA ALA A 25 -10.77 1.09 -26.11
C ALA A 25 -10.62 1.24 -27.63
N ALA A 26 -10.02 0.25 -28.27
CA ALA A 26 -9.85 0.19 -29.71
C ALA A 26 -10.99 -0.61 -30.37
N ASP A 27 -11.25 -0.35 -31.65
CA ASP A 27 -12.31 -1.03 -32.41
C ASP A 27 -12.13 -2.55 -32.53
N ASN A 28 -10.89 -3.04 -32.41
CA ASN A 28 -10.59 -4.48 -32.41
C ASN A 28 -10.85 -5.16 -31.05
N GLY A 29 -11.41 -4.45 -30.06
CA GLY A 29 -11.71 -4.94 -28.72
C GLY A 29 -10.53 -4.85 -27.74
N THR A 30 -9.36 -4.36 -28.17
CA THR A 30 -8.23 -4.11 -27.24
C THR A 30 -8.59 -2.99 -26.28
N GLN A 31 -8.35 -3.21 -24.99
CA GLN A 31 -8.55 -2.22 -23.95
C GLN A 31 -7.25 -1.98 -23.19
N VAL A 32 -6.94 -0.71 -22.98
CA VAL A 32 -5.82 -0.29 -22.13
C VAL A 32 -6.35 0.58 -21.02
N ARG A 33 -6.02 0.23 -19.79
CA ARG A 33 -6.41 0.98 -18.59
C ARG A 33 -5.16 1.29 -17.80
N TRP A 34 -5.02 2.55 -17.41
CA TRP A 34 -3.94 2.95 -16.51
C TRP A 34 -4.44 4.02 -15.55
N GLY A 35 -3.74 4.15 -14.48
CA GLY A 35 -4.08 5.16 -13.50
C GLY A 35 -3.03 5.29 -12.44
N TRP A 36 -3.16 6.34 -11.66
CA TRP A 36 -2.32 6.58 -10.51
C TRP A 36 -3.14 7.21 -9.39
N LYS A 37 -2.65 7.03 -8.19
CA LYS A 37 -3.20 7.61 -6.97
C LYS A 37 -2.04 8.09 -6.09
N PHE A 38 -2.20 9.25 -5.50
CA PHE A 38 -1.32 9.78 -4.48
C PHE A 38 -2.12 10.15 -3.24
N VAL A 39 -1.62 9.74 -2.08
CA VAL A 39 -2.17 10.09 -0.78
C VAL A 39 -1.05 10.59 0.10
N GLN A 40 -1.27 11.74 0.74
CA GLN A 40 -0.44 12.19 1.85
C GLN A 40 -1.32 12.47 3.04
N GLU A 41 -0.96 11.95 4.19
CA GLU A 41 -1.64 12.17 5.45
C GLU A 41 -0.65 12.60 6.51
N ASN A 42 -1.02 13.62 7.30
CA ASN A 42 -0.30 14.04 8.49
C ASN A 42 -1.22 13.94 9.69
N ARG A 43 -0.74 13.36 10.78
CA ARG A 43 -1.46 13.25 12.04
C ARG A 43 -0.60 13.79 13.18
N LEU A 44 -1.14 14.71 13.95
CA LEU A 44 -0.48 15.30 15.12
C LEU A 44 -1.28 14.97 16.37
N GLY A 45 -0.69 14.22 17.28
CA GLY A 45 -1.26 13.83 18.58
C GLY A 45 -0.45 14.32 19.78
N GLY A 46 -0.87 13.92 20.96
CA GLY A 46 -0.20 14.23 22.21
C GLY A 46 -0.76 15.44 22.94
N MET A 47 0.07 16.10 23.76
CA MET A 47 -0.33 17.23 24.59
C MET A 47 -0.78 18.43 23.74
N LEU A 48 -1.71 19.23 24.27
CA LEU A 48 -2.29 20.38 23.55
C LEU A 48 -1.21 21.40 23.12
N ASP A 49 -0.22 21.65 23.98
CA ASP A 49 0.86 22.58 23.73
C ASP A 49 1.92 22.07 22.75
N TYR A 50 1.88 20.80 22.39
CA TYR A 50 2.82 20.22 21.46
C TYR A 50 2.55 20.66 20.03
N LYS A 51 3.57 21.30 19.41
CA LYS A 51 3.51 21.87 18.05
C LYS A 51 4.58 21.29 17.19
N ASN A 52 4.58 20.13 16.77
CA ASN A 52 5.54 19.47 15.89
C ASN A 52 6.51 20.41 15.13
N THR A 53 7.41 21.07 15.84
CA THR A 53 8.50 21.82 15.25
C THR A 53 9.82 21.14 15.58
N ARG A 54 10.77 21.17 14.65
CA ARG A 54 12.11 20.64 14.88
C ARG A 54 12.74 21.28 16.12
N THR A 55 12.61 22.60 16.24
CA THR A 55 13.12 23.36 17.40
C THR A 55 12.52 22.87 18.72
N MET A 56 11.23 22.54 18.74
CA MET A 56 10.57 22.03 19.95
C MET A 56 11.09 20.64 20.34
N ARG A 57 11.28 19.76 19.34
CA ARG A 57 11.87 18.43 19.58
C ARG A 57 13.29 18.52 20.12
N GLU A 58 14.13 19.35 19.51
CA GLU A 58 15.51 19.59 19.96
C GLU A 58 15.55 20.18 21.39
N ALA A 59 14.60 21.06 21.73
CA ALA A 59 14.46 21.58 23.09
C ALA A 59 14.06 20.48 24.08
N MET A 60 13.07 19.67 23.75
CA MET A 60 12.66 18.54 24.60
C MET A 60 13.80 17.55 24.85
N GLU A 61 14.58 17.23 23.82
CA GLU A 61 15.72 16.33 23.93
C GLU A 61 16.82 16.90 24.81
N LYS A 62 17.06 18.21 24.71
CA LYS A 62 18.09 18.93 25.47
C LYS A 62 17.71 19.15 26.93
N ASP A 63 16.44 19.49 27.19
CA ASP A 63 15.98 19.89 28.51
C ASP A 63 15.61 18.69 29.41
N TRP A 64 15.48 17.49 28.83
CA TRP A 64 15.14 16.30 29.59
C TRP A 64 16.40 15.58 30.10
N ASP A 65 16.76 15.86 31.35
CA ASP A 65 17.88 15.18 32.01
C ASP A 65 17.43 13.94 32.80
N TRP A 66 17.36 12.82 32.10
CA TRP A 66 17.04 11.53 32.73
C TRP A 66 18.08 11.08 33.78
N ARG A 67 19.34 11.59 33.73
CA ARG A 67 20.41 11.30 34.68
C ARG A 67 20.20 12.02 36.01
N ALA A 68 19.55 13.18 35.98
CA ALA A 68 19.15 13.92 37.16
C ALA A 68 17.90 13.30 37.84
N GLY A 69 17.35 12.22 37.29
CA GLY A 69 16.17 11.54 37.84
C GLY A 69 14.83 12.03 37.31
N ASP A 70 14.82 12.86 36.28
CA ASP A 70 13.61 13.28 35.58
C ASP A 70 12.94 12.09 34.90
N LYS A 71 11.90 11.59 35.58
CA LYS A 71 11.14 10.42 35.09
C LYS A 71 10.05 10.77 34.09
N LYS A 72 9.74 12.05 33.92
CA LYS A 72 8.67 12.51 33.05
C LYS A 72 9.24 13.38 31.94
N MET A 73 8.93 13.03 30.72
CA MET A 73 9.14 13.89 29.58
C MET A 73 8.27 15.16 29.74
N PRO A 74 8.85 16.38 29.69
CA PRO A 74 8.12 17.61 29.98
C PRO A 74 6.97 17.88 29.01
N LEU A 75 7.08 17.39 27.79
CA LEU A 75 6.08 17.55 26.76
C LEU A 75 6.05 16.31 25.87
N TYR A 76 4.89 15.68 25.71
CA TYR A 76 4.73 14.51 24.85
C TYR A 76 3.95 14.86 23.60
N GLY A 77 4.43 14.43 22.47
CA GLY A 77 3.75 14.53 21.19
C GLY A 77 4.06 13.38 20.25
N SER A 78 3.17 13.16 19.34
CA SER A 78 3.35 12.23 18.23
C SER A 78 3.01 12.89 16.89
N HIS A 79 3.74 12.54 15.88
CA HIS A 79 3.45 12.96 14.51
C HIS A 79 3.69 11.81 13.57
N ILE A 80 2.73 11.56 12.71
CA ILE A 80 2.80 10.52 11.69
C ILE A 80 2.56 11.20 10.35
N ARG A 81 3.47 10.99 9.41
CA ARG A 81 3.32 11.40 8.02
C ARG A 81 3.41 10.19 7.11
N ASN A 82 2.29 9.87 6.51
CA ASN A 82 2.17 8.81 5.52
C ASN A 82 2.12 9.41 4.12
N ARG A 83 2.82 8.78 3.18
CA ARG A 83 2.72 9.04 1.75
C ARG A 83 2.59 7.71 1.03
N ASN A 84 1.64 7.65 0.14
CA ASN A 84 1.45 6.52 -0.74
C ASN A 84 1.30 7.01 -2.18
N ALA A 85 2.04 6.40 -3.08
CA ALA A 85 1.94 6.63 -4.51
C ALA A 85 1.75 5.27 -5.19
N ASN A 86 0.59 5.06 -5.79
CA ASN A 86 0.24 3.84 -6.51
C ASN A 86 0.03 4.15 -7.98
N GLY A 87 0.48 3.24 -8.84
CA GLY A 87 0.25 3.30 -10.28
C GLY A 87 -0.07 1.90 -10.82
N TYR A 88 -1.00 1.82 -11.75
CA TYR A 88 -1.31 0.58 -12.43
C TYR A 88 -1.43 0.75 -13.94
N PHE A 89 -1.12 -0.32 -14.65
CA PHE A 89 -1.30 -0.47 -16.08
C PHE A 89 -1.92 -1.83 -16.37
N LYS A 90 -2.97 -1.84 -17.21
CA LYS A 90 -3.65 -3.06 -17.64
C LYS A 90 -3.91 -2.98 -19.13
N VAL A 91 -3.55 -4.02 -19.84
CA VAL A 91 -3.91 -4.19 -21.24
C VAL A 91 -4.55 -5.56 -21.44
N GLY A 92 -5.65 -5.57 -22.15
CA GLY A 92 -6.33 -6.80 -22.56
C GLY A 92 -6.62 -6.74 -24.05
N MET A 93 -6.28 -7.79 -24.78
CA MET A 93 -6.52 -7.88 -26.21
C MET A 93 -7.19 -9.20 -26.55
N PRO A 94 -8.28 -9.18 -27.35
CA PRO A 94 -8.87 -10.39 -27.86
C PRO A 94 -7.92 -11.05 -28.87
N VAL A 95 -7.82 -12.37 -28.80
CA VAL A 95 -6.98 -13.19 -29.69
C VAL A 95 -7.75 -14.41 -30.17
N GLY A 96 -7.49 -14.83 -31.40
CA GLY A 96 -8.10 -16.02 -31.99
C GLY A 96 -9.54 -15.80 -32.49
N PRO A 97 -10.20 -16.88 -32.92
CA PRO A 97 -11.55 -16.83 -33.46
C PRO A 97 -12.58 -16.57 -32.34
N ALA A 98 -13.72 -16.00 -32.70
CA ALA A 98 -14.86 -15.88 -31.82
C ALA A 98 -15.54 -17.23 -31.61
N VAL A 99 -16.05 -17.44 -30.40
CA VAL A 99 -16.92 -18.55 -30.03
C VAL A 99 -18.31 -17.96 -29.77
N TYR A 100 -19.31 -18.40 -30.54
CA TYR A 100 -20.68 -17.92 -30.38
C TYR A 100 -21.35 -18.58 -29.17
N ASP A 101 -21.95 -17.77 -28.31
CA ASP A 101 -22.80 -18.20 -27.22
C ASP A 101 -24.28 -18.10 -27.61
N PRO A 102 -24.99 -19.23 -27.84
CA PRO A 102 -26.36 -19.21 -28.21
C PRO A 102 -27.31 -18.82 -27.07
N ASP A 103 -26.87 -18.93 -25.82
CA ASP A 103 -27.66 -18.64 -24.64
C ASP A 103 -27.72 -17.13 -24.35
N GLU A 104 -26.61 -16.41 -24.60
CA GLU A 104 -26.51 -14.94 -24.45
C GLU A 104 -26.64 -14.19 -25.79
N GLN A 105 -26.62 -14.89 -26.92
CA GLN A 105 -26.59 -14.31 -28.28
C GLN A 105 -25.39 -13.35 -28.48
N ASP A 106 -24.25 -13.70 -27.94
CA ASP A 106 -23.02 -12.90 -27.94
C ASP A 106 -21.81 -13.71 -28.45
N GLU A 107 -20.75 -13.05 -28.75
CA GLU A 107 -19.47 -13.64 -29.18
C GLU A 107 -18.42 -13.50 -28.07
N MET A 108 -17.91 -14.63 -27.61
CA MET A 108 -16.78 -14.70 -26.68
C MET A 108 -15.47 -14.87 -27.44
N ARG A 109 -14.42 -14.16 -27.06
CA ARG A 109 -13.10 -14.30 -27.64
C ARG A 109 -12.07 -14.62 -26.55
N SER A 110 -11.21 -15.56 -26.88
CA SER A 110 -9.98 -15.74 -26.09
C SER A 110 -9.25 -14.41 -25.98
N ASN A 111 -8.60 -14.17 -24.85
CA ASN A 111 -7.92 -12.91 -24.62
C ASN A 111 -6.57 -13.11 -23.93
N LEU A 112 -5.65 -12.23 -24.27
CA LEU A 112 -4.38 -12.08 -23.59
C LEU A 112 -4.43 -10.81 -22.76
N ALA A 113 -4.10 -10.89 -21.48
CA ALA A 113 -4.09 -9.74 -20.59
C ALA A 113 -2.77 -9.63 -19.82
N PHE A 114 -2.30 -8.40 -19.70
CA PHE A 114 -1.16 -8.06 -18.88
C PHE A 114 -1.58 -7.01 -17.86
N VAL A 115 -1.15 -7.20 -16.61
CA VAL A 115 -1.38 -6.28 -15.51
C VAL A 115 -0.06 -6.00 -14.82
N ALA A 116 0.23 -4.73 -14.63
CA ALA A 116 1.33 -4.25 -13.80
C ALA A 116 0.77 -3.29 -12.75
N ASP A 117 1.20 -3.44 -11.51
CA ASP A 117 0.85 -2.58 -10.39
C ASP A 117 2.11 -2.23 -9.62
N PHE A 118 2.28 -0.95 -9.33
CA PHE A 118 3.39 -0.41 -8.55
C PHE A 118 2.84 0.37 -7.38
N ASP A 119 3.37 0.13 -6.18
CA ASP A 119 3.07 0.89 -4.98
C ASP A 119 4.36 1.37 -4.30
N HIS A 120 4.35 2.62 -3.89
CA HIS A 120 5.37 3.21 -3.03
C HIS A 120 4.70 3.75 -1.77
N PHE A 121 5.07 3.23 -0.62
CA PHE A 121 4.64 3.71 0.67
C PHE A 121 5.83 4.24 1.47
N SER A 122 5.66 5.39 2.11
CA SER A 122 6.62 5.90 3.07
C SER A 122 5.93 6.45 4.31
N GLU A 123 6.48 6.11 5.47
CA GLU A 123 6.05 6.62 6.75
C GLU A 123 7.23 7.28 7.47
N ASP A 124 7.05 8.54 7.84
CA ASP A 124 7.90 9.26 8.77
C ASP A 124 7.08 9.52 10.04
N ALA A 125 7.43 8.88 11.13
CA ALA A 125 6.71 9.06 12.38
C ALA A 125 7.64 9.30 13.55
N TYR A 126 7.14 9.95 14.60
CA TYR A 126 7.78 9.95 15.88
C TYR A 126 6.77 9.97 17.01
N PHE A 127 7.20 9.41 18.13
CA PHE A 127 6.42 9.26 19.34
C PHE A 127 7.30 9.69 20.52
N GLY A 128 7.02 10.89 21.04
CA GLY A 128 7.94 11.52 22.01
C GLY A 128 9.31 11.78 21.38
N LEU A 129 10.34 11.07 21.79
CA LEU A 129 11.70 11.17 21.26
C LEU A 129 12.07 10.06 20.26
N ASN A 130 11.20 9.08 20.07
CA ASN A 130 11.46 7.97 19.15
C ASN A 130 11.13 8.39 17.72
N ASP A 131 12.07 8.24 16.81
CA ASP A 131 11.89 8.41 15.36
C ASP A 131 11.69 7.05 14.69
N TYR A 132 10.67 6.95 13.86
CA TYR A 132 10.40 5.81 12.99
C TYR A 132 10.37 6.26 11.53
N ARG A 133 10.99 5.47 10.66
CA ARG A 133 10.91 5.64 9.22
C ARG A 133 10.69 4.30 8.57
N GLY A 134 9.64 4.19 7.77
CA GLY A 134 9.33 3.03 6.95
C GLY A 134 9.25 3.41 5.48
N ASN A 135 9.78 2.57 4.60
CA ASN A 135 9.62 2.68 3.15
C ASN A 135 9.36 1.30 2.57
N GLU A 136 8.39 1.22 1.70
CA GLU A 136 8.03 0.01 0.98
C GLU A 136 7.83 0.33 -0.50
N ASN A 137 8.36 -0.53 -1.36
CA ASN A 137 8.14 -0.47 -2.79
C ASN A 137 7.74 -1.85 -3.25
N THR A 138 6.58 -1.94 -3.88
CA THR A 138 6.10 -3.19 -4.46
C THR A 138 5.90 -3.07 -5.95
N LEU A 139 6.16 -4.14 -6.66
CA LEU A 139 5.85 -4.28 -8.07
C LEU A 139 5.22 -5.65 -8.28
N SER A 140 3.98 -5.65 -8.76
CA SER A 140 3.26 -6.86 -9.14
C SER A 140 3.06 -6.91 -10.64
N LEU A 141 3.37 -8.04 -11.24
CA LEU A 141 3.20 -8.30 -12.67
C LEU A 141 2.37 -9.56 -12.86
N ASN A 142 1.42 -9.54 -13.78
CA ASN A 142 0.62 -10.70 -14.12
C ASN A 142 0.39 -10.73 -15.64
N LEU A 143 0.69 -11.86 -16.24
CA LEU A 143 0.39 -12.17 -17.65
C LEU A 143 -0.55 -13.37 -17.67
N MET A 144 -1.73 -13.21 -18.28
CA MET A 144 -2.73 -14.25 -18.32
C MET A 144 -3.30 -14.42 -19.72
N TYR A 145 -3.58 -15.66 -20.06
CA TYR A 145 -4.27 -16.04 -21.29
C TYR A 145 -5.54 -16.80 -20.93
N ASN A 146 -6.69 -16.29 -21.38
CA ASN A 146 -7.98 -16.95 -21.27
C ASN A 146 -8.37 -17.53 -22.63
N HIS A 147 -8.55 -18.84 -22.68
CA HIS A 147 -8.93 -19.57 -23.88
C HIS A 147 -10.35 -20.12 -23.77
N TYR A 148 -11.20 -19.79 -24.70
CA TYR A 148 -12.54 -20.37 -24.84
C TYR A 148 -12.49 -21.55 -25.80
N PHE A 149 -12.71 -22.77 -25.29
CA PHE A 149 -12.91 -23.97 -26.13
C PHE A 149 -14.30 -24.00 -26.73
N THR A 150 -15.30 -23.65 -25.90
CA THR A 150 -16.70 -23.52 -26.26
C THR A 150 -17.32 -22.38 -25.45
N TYR A 151 -18.57 -22.01 -25.72
CA TYR A 151 -19.28 -21.03 -24.90
C TYR A 151 -19.50 -21.49 -23.44
N ARG A 152 -19.31 -22.78 -23.16
CA ARG A 152 -19.45 -23.36 -21.81
C ARG A 152 -18.13 -23.68 -21.11
N SER A 153 -17.06 -23.69 -21.85
CA SER A 153 -15.78 -24.11 -21.27
C SER A 153 -14.64 -23.19 -21.64
N SER A 154 -13.91 -22.77 -20.63
CA SER A 154 -12.72 -21.94 -20.77
C SER A 154 -11.58 -22.39 -19.87
N LEU A 155 -10.38 -22.01 -20.23
CA LEU A 155 -9.16 -22.23 -19.48
C LEU A 155 -8.40 -20.91 -19.38
N ILE A 156 -8.14 -20.48 -18.15
CA ILE A 156 -7.24 -19.39 -17.86
C ILE A 156 -5.91 -20.00 -17.42
N VAL A 157 -4.82 -19.55 -18.04
CA VAL A 157 -3.47 -19.83 -17.59
C VAL A 157 -2.74 -18.52 -17.39
N GLY A 158 -1.89 -18.46 -16.38
CA GLY A 158 -1.16 -17.23 -16.12
C GLY A 158 0.13 -17.46 -15.34
N VAL A 159 0.98 -16.45 -15.44
CA VAL A 159 2.19 -16.32 -14.64
C VAL A 159 2.19 -14.98 -13.94
N GLN A 160 2.65 -14.98 -12.71
CA GLN A 160 2.72 -13.78 -11.90
C GLN A 160 4.09 -13.63 -11.24
N GLY A 161 4.50 -12.39 -11.06
CA GLY A 161 5.68 -12.04 -10.29
C GLY A 161 5.34 -10.93 -9.30
N HIS A 162 5.94 -10.99 -8.13
CA HIS A 162 5.85 -9.97 -7.10
C HIS A 162 7.23 -9.65 -6.56
N LEU A 163 7.54 -8.38 -6.50
CA LEU A 163 8.77 -7.85 -5.92
C LEU A 163 8.38 -6.92 -4.78
N ASP A 164 8.93 -7.15 -3.60
CA ASP A 164 8.74 -6.30 -2.44
C ASP A 164 10.09 -5.92 -1.85
N TYR A 165 10.29 -4.62 -1.73
CA TYR A 165 11.43 -4.04 -1.03
C TYR A 165 10.92 -3.18 0.11
N TYR A 166 11.18 -3.63 1.33
CA TYR A 166 10.80 -2.97 2.57
C TYR A 166 12.03 -2.57 3.37
N ARG A 167 12.03 -1.35 3.89
CA ARG A 167 13.03 -0.86 4.81
C ARG A 167 12.40 -0.08 5.93
N GLU A 168 12.79 -0.39 7.16
CA GLU A 168 12.38 0.38 8.32
C GLU A 168 13.56 0.73 9.22
N LYS A 169 13.42 1.85 9.92
CA LYS A 169 14.39 2.34 10.85
C LYS A 169 13.72 2.94 12.06
N LEU A 170 14.10 2.46 13.24
CA LEU A 170 13.71 3.01 14.51
C LEU A 170 14.94 3.61 15.21
N LEU A 171 14.85 4.87 15.58
CA LEU A 171 15.87 5.58 16.35
C LEU A 171 15.28 5.98 17.70
N ASN A 172 15.94 5.56 18.76
CA ASN A 172 15.61 5.94 20.12
C ASN A 172 16.82 6.64 20.76
N PRO A 173 16.77 7.96 20.94
CA PRO A 173 17.89 8.71 21.50
C PRO A 173 18.02 8.52 23.02
N THR A 174 17.06 7.90 23.70
CA THR A 174 17.04 7.78 25.16
C THR A 174 17.95 6.63 25.65
N PRO A 175 19.12 6.90 26.19
CA PRO A 175 20.12 5.86 26.52
C PRO A 175 19.79 5.03 27.77
N TRP A 176 18.75 5.39 28.52
CA TRP A 176 18.37 4.77 29.78
C TRP A 176 17.25 3.70 29.68
N ILE A 177 16.65 3.55 28.51
CA ILE A 177 15.77 2.42 28.26
C ILE A 177 16.58 1.15 28.42
N ALA A 178 16.13 0.28 29.32
CA ALA A 178 16.86 -0.86 29.86
C ALA A 178 17.74 -1.58 28.83
N ALA A 179 18.87 -2.10 29.27
CA ALA A 179 19.91 -2.71 28.42
C ALA A 179 19.41 -3.79 27.44
N ASN A 180 18.19 -4.30 27.68
CA ASN A 180 17.53 -5.34 26.88
C ASN A 180 16.46 -4.80 25.88
N SER A 181 16.24 -3.50 25.82
CA SER A 181 15.30 -2.93 24.84
C SER A 181 16.04 -2.55 23.55
N VAL A 182 15.38 -2.76 22.42
CA VAL A 182 15.89 -2.34 21.11
C VAL A 182 15.95 -0.82 21.09
N ARG A 183 17.15 -0.27 21.08
CA ARG A 183 17.37 1.19 21.09
C ARG A 183 17.32 1.78 19.70
N ASN A 184 18.02 1.13 18.80
CA ASN A 184 18.06 1.47 17.40
C ASN A 184 17.87 0.18 16.61
N TYR A 185 17.03 0.25 15.61
CA TYR A 185 16.70 -0.85 14.77
C TYR A 185 16.74 -0.38 13.31
N ASP A 186 17.43 -1.12 12.47
CA ASP A 186 17.47 -0.92 11.03
C ASP A 186 17.24 -2.29 10.39
N PHE A 187 16.20 -2.40 9.61
CA PHE A 187 15.78 -3.63 8.98
C PHE A 187 15.46 -3.39 7.52
N ASP A 188 15.93 -4.28 6.68
CA ASP A 188 15.56 -4.31 5.27
C ASP A 188 15.16 -5.74 4.87
N ARG A 189 14.19 -5.82 4.00
CA ARG A 189 13.67 -7.05 3.43
C ARG A 189 13.51 -6.86 1.93
N ASN A 190 13.93 -7.86 1.18
CA ASN A 190 13.77 -7.92 -0.26
C ASN A 190 13.17 -9.29 -0.60
N GLU A 191 11.90 -9.29 -0.98
CA GLU A 191 11.18 -10.50 -1.33
C GLU A 191 10.90 -10.53 -2.83
N ARG A 192 11.00 -11.73 -3.38
CA ARG A 192 10.72 -11.96 -4.79
C ARG A 192 9.94 -13.25 -4.90
N GLU A 193 8.77 -13.14 -5.48
CA GLU A 193 7.89 -14.27 -5.67
C GLU A 193 7.57 -14.43 -7.15
N ALA A 194 7.47 -15.67 -7.60
CA ALA A 194 6.99 -16.00 -8.93
C ALA A 194 6.05 -17.19 -8.84
N GLY A 195 4.96 -17.15 -9.58
CA GLY A 195 3.95 -18.17 -9.59
C GLY A 195 3.37 -18.39 -10.98
N ALA A 196 2.82 -19.59 -11.17
CA ALA A 196 1.99 -19.92 -12.32
C ALA A 196 0.68 -20.53 -11.83
N TYR A 197 -0.39 -20.32 -12.58
CA TYR A 197 -1.71 -20.84 -12.24
C TYR A 197 -2.47 -21.26 -13.49
N ALA A 198 -3.44 -22.14 -13.29
CA ALA A 198 -4.40 -22.55 -14.30
C ALA A 198 -5.77 -22.72 -13.64
N GLU A 199 -6.79 -22.24 -14.29
CA GLU A 199 -8.19 -22.36 -13.87
C GLU A 199 -9.02 -22.83 -15.06
N TYR A 200 -9.72 -23.96 -14.91
CA TYR A 200 -10.66 -24.44 -15.91
C TYR A 200 -12.07 -24.19 -15.42
N THR A 201 -12.86 -23.55 -16.27
CA THR A 201 -14.27 -23.31 -15.99
C THR A 201 -15.16 -24.07 -16.95
N TYR A 202 -16.16 -24.76 -16.41
CA TYR A 202 -17.26 -25.34 -17.17
C TYR A 202 -18.58 -24.87 -16.56
N ALA A 203 -19.43 -24.24 -17.38
CA ALA A 203 -20.69 -23.68 -16.91
C ALA A 203 -21.88 -24.19 -17.74
N ILE A 204 -22.97 -24.51 -17.06
CA ILE A 204 -24.29 -24.70 -17.65
C ILE A 204 -25.15 -23.61 -17.08
N LYS A 205 -25.65 -22.73 -17.94
CA LYS A 205 -26.47 -21.57 -17.57
C LYS A 205 -27.58 -21.97 -16.61
N ASP A 206 -27.71 -21.20 -15.53
CA ASP A 206 -28.72 -21.33 -14.48
C ASP A 206 -28.74 -22.67 -13.74
N LYS A 207 -27.75 -23.53 -13.92
CA LYS A 207 -27.75 -24.86 -13.31
C LYS A 207 -26.47 -25.16 -12.53
N PHE A 208 -25.29 -24.93 -13.11
CA PHE A 208 -24.04 -25.39 -12.55
C PHE A 208 -22.84 -24.63 -13.14
N SER A 209 -21.87 -24.31 -12.28
CA SER A 209 -20.54 -23.83 -12.68
C SER A 209 -19.48 -24.49 -11.78
N ILE A 210 -18.40 -24.96 -12.39
CA ILE A 210 -17.23 -25.51 -11.70
C ILE A 210 -15.97 -24.92 -12.30
#